data_329237b2be45e221f4e26bbfed3867b5
#
_entry.id   329237b2be45e221f4e26bbfed3867b5
#
_cell.length_a   1.000
_cell.length_b   1.000
_cell.length_c   1.000
_cell.angle_alpha   90.00
_cell.angle_beta   90.00
_cell.angle_gamma   90.00
#
_symmetry.space_group_name_H-M   'P 1'
#
loop_
_entity.id
_entity.type
_entity.pdbx_description
1 polymer ?
#
loop_
_entity_poly.entity_id
_entity_poly.type
_entity_poly.pdbx_seq_one_letter_code
_entity_poly.pdbx_strand_id
1 'polypeptide(L)'
;MKQTVYTASPESQQIHVWRLNTEGSLTLVQVVDVPGQVQPMVVSPDKRFLYVGVRPEFRVLAYRISPDDGALTYTAEAPLPGSPTHISTDHKGNFIFSGSYNAGCVSVTRLEDGI
;
A
#
# COMPACT_ATOMS: atom_id res chain seq x y z
N MET A 1 -11.95 18.60 8.67
CA MET A 1 -10.70 17.88 8.35
C MET A 1 -11.01 16.71 7.44
N LYS A 2 -10.28 16.59 6.34
CA LYS A 2 -10.43 15.49 5.41
C LYS A 2 -9.48 14.36 5.79
N GLN A 3 -10.01 13.16 5.86
CA GLN A 3 -9.19 11.98 6.14
C GLN A 3 -9.41 10.96 5.04
N THR A 4 -8.31 10.40 4.52
CA THR A 4 -8.36 9.38 3.49
C THR A 4 -8.25 8.01 4.13
N VAL A 5 -9.06 7.07 3.63
CA VAL A 5 -9.06 5.67 4.07
C VAL A 5 -8.83 4.78 2.86
N TYR A 6 -7.93 3.82 2.99
CA TYR A 6 -7.65 2.84 1.93
C TYR A 6 -8.09 1.46 2.41
N THR A 7 -8.88 0.77 1.59
CA THR A 7 -9.27 -0.60 1.87
C THR A 7 -8.85 -1.50 0.72
N ALA A 8 -8.39 -2.69 1.06
CA ALA A 8 -7.92 -3.67 0.09
C ALA A 8 -8.93 -4.80 -0.06
N SER A 9 -9.17 -5.21 -1.30
CA SER A 9 -10.01 -6.35 -1.63
C SER A 9 -9.18 -7.37 -2.40
N PRO A 10 -8.66 -8.42 -1.74
CA PRO A 10 -7.78 -9.39 -2.42
C PRO A 10 -8.43 -10.14 -3.56
N GLU A 11 -9.66 -10.59 -3.38
CA GLU A 11 -10.33 -11.39 -4.40
C GLU A 11 -10.65 -10.61 -5.67
N SER A 12 -11.06 -9.36 -5.54
CA SER A 12 -11.33 -8.51 -6.70
C SER A 12 -10.09 -7.80 -7.21
N GLN A 13 -8.96 -7.92 -6.50
CA GLN A 13 -7.69 -7.28 -6.85
C GLN A 13 -7.84 -5.77 -7.00
N GLN A 14 -8.45 -5.15 -5.99
CA GLN A 14 -8.74 -3.72 -6.02
C GLN A 14 -8.41 -3.05 -4.69
N ILE A 15 -8.04 -1.77 -4.76
CA ILE A 15 -7.96 -0.88 -3.62
C ILE A 15 -9.05 0.17 -3.80
N HIS A 16 -9.82 0.41 -2.75
CA HIS A 16 -10.82 1.48 -2.73
C HIS A 16 -10.27 2.64 -1.92
N VAL A 17 -10.34 3.83 -2.49
CA VAL A 17 -9.92 5.07 -1.86
C VAL A 17 -11.18 5.80 -1.40
N TRP A 18 -11.26 6.10 -0.11
CA TRP A 18 -12.42 6.72 0.51
C TRP A 18 -12.03 8.03 1.19
N ARG A 19 -12.96 8.96 1.22
CA ARG A 19 -12.86 10.14 2.07
C ARG A 19 -13.78 9.95 3.28
N LEU A 20 -13.21 10.06 4.48
CA LEU A 20 -13.97 9.99 5.72
C LEU A 20 -14.50 11.38 6.03
N ASN A 21 -15.83 11.49 6.14
CA ASN A 21 -16.50 12.75 6.47
C ASN A 21 -16.57 12.91 7.99
N THR A 22 -16.80 14.15 8.43
CA THR A 22 -16.85 14.46 9.86
C THR A 22 -18.00 13.74 10.59
N GLU A 23 -19.03 13.35 9.86
CA GLU A 23 -20.17 12.60 10.41
C GLU A 23 -19.90 11.10 10.53
N GLY A 24 -18.73 10.63 10.09
CA GLY A 24 -18.40 9.22 10.11
C GLY A 24 -18.79 8.43 8.87
N SER A 25 -19.27 9.09 7.84
CA SER A 25 -19.60 8.43 6.58
C SER A 25 -18.42 8.43 5.62
N LEU A 26 -18.42 7.48 4.68
CA LEU A 26 -17.37 7.35 3.66
C LEU A 26 -17.91 7.72 2.29
N THR A 27 -17.13 8.50 1.54
CA THR A 27 -17.41 8.82 0.15
C THR A 27 -16.33 8.19 -0.73
N LEU A 28 -16.73 7.42 -1.73
CA LEU A 28 -15.81 6.75 -2.63
C LEU A 28 -15.13 7.79 -3.53
N VAL A 29 -13.80 7.80 -3.53
CA VAL A 29 -12.99 8.72 -4.35
C VAL A 29 -12.46 8.00 -5.59
N GLN A 30 -12.00 6.75 -5.44
CA GLN A 30 -11.35 6.04 -6.52
C GLN A 30 -11.39 4.53 -6.29
N VAL A 31 -11.48 3.77 -7.36
CA VAL A 31 -11.26 2.33 -7.35
C VAL A 31 -10.03 2.06 -8.20
N VAL A 32 -9.01 1.43 -7.60
CA VAL A 32 -7.74 1.15 -8.26
C VAL A 32 -7.63 -0.34 -8.52
N ASP A 33 -7.47 -0.72 -9.78
CA ASP A 33 -7.17 -2.10 -10.15
C ASP A 33 -5.70 -2.37 -9.87
N VAL A 34 -5.41 -3.47 -9.18
CA VAL A 34 -4.06 -3.83 -8.75
C VAL A 34 -3.67 -5.13 -9.46
N PRO A 35 -2.41 -5.23 -9.95
CA PRO A 35 -2.00 -6.44 -10.69
C PRO A 35 -1.68 -7.62 -9.75
N GLY A 36 -2.61 -7.97 -8.88
CA GLY A 36 -2.45 -9.08 -7.95
C GLY A 36 -3.42 -8.99 -6.79
N GLN A 37 -3.41 -10.03 -5.95
CA GLN A 37 -4.22 -10.06 -4.75
C GLN A 37 -3.57 -9.18 -3.69
N VAL A 38 -4.16 -8.03 -3.43
CA VAL A 38 -3.62 -7.03 -2.50
C VAL A 38 -4.07 -7.38 -1.07
N GLN A 39 -3.15 -7.31 -0.11
CA GLN A 39 -3.50 -7.57 1.27
C GLN A 39 -2.83 -6.57 2.24
N PRO A 40 -1.50 -6.61 2.51
CA PRO A 40 -0.92 -5.64 3.43
C PRO A 40 -0.70 -4.30 2.75
N MET A 41 -0.94 -3.21 3.49
CA MET A 41 -0.71 -1.85 3.01
C MET A 41 -0.12 -1.02 4.13
N VAL A 42 0.74 -0.07 3.77
CA VAL A 42 1.28 0.91 4.71
C VAL A 42 1.48 2.25 4.02
N VAL A 43 1.16 3.33 4.71
CA VAL A 43 1.40 4.69 4.24
C VAL A 43 2.80 5.11 4.67
N SER A 44 3.55 5.75 3.77
CA SER A 44 4.88 6.25 4.11
C SER A 44 4.82 7.29 5.23
N PRO A 45 5.93 7.47 5.99
CA PRO A 45 5.93 8.44 7.11
C PRO A 45 5.61 9.87 6.68
N ASP A 46 6.00 10.26 5.46
CA ASP A 46 5.72 11.59 4.92
C ASP A 46 4.36 11.68 4.22
N LYS A 47 3.61 10.58 4.19
CA LYS A 47 2.26 10.47 3.61
C LYS A 47 2.20 10.75 2.11
N ARG A 48 3.31 10.57 1.40
CA ARG A 48 3.35 10.75 -0.05
C ARG A 48 3.12 9.47 -0.83
N PHE A 49 3.31 8.31 -0.19
CA PHE A 49 3.23 7.01 -0.86
C PHE A 49 2.42 6.01 -0.06
N LEU A 50 1.72 5.13 -0.78
CA LEU A 50 1.11 3.92 -0.23
C LEU A 50 1.88 2.72 -0.79
N TYR A 51 2.36 1.85 0.09
CA TYR A 51 3.05 0.63 -0.29
C TYR A 51 2.12 -0.55 -0.08
N VAL A 52 2.07 -1.43 -1.08
CA VAL A 52 1.07 -2.50 -1.13
C VAL A 52 1.77 -3.82 -1.44
N GLY A 53 1.55 -4.83 -0.60
CA GLY A 53 2.04 -6.18 -0.87
C GLY A 53 1.01 -6.97 -1.65
N VAL A 54 1.44 -7.69 -2.69
CA VAL A 54 0.55 -8.48 -3.54
C VAL A 54 1.06 -9.89 -3.74
N ARG A 55 0.16 -10.78 -4.16
CA ARG A 55 0.42 -12.17 -4.50
C ARG A 55 -0.49 -12.55 -5.67
N PRO A 56 -0.30 -13.67 -6.40
CA PRO A 56 0.62 -14.78 -6.12
C PRO A 56 2.06 -14.53 -6.55
N GLU A 57 2.33 -13.55 -7.39
CA GLU A 57 3.69 -13.13 -7.70
C GLU A 57 4.10 -12.11 -6.64
N PHE A 58 4.85 -12.58 -5.64
CA PHE A 58 5.14 -11.79 -4.45
C PHE A 58 5.89 -10.52 -4.79
N ARG A 59 5.23 -9.38 -4.62
CA ARG A 59 5.77 -8.06 -4.94
C ARG A 59 5.29 -7.02 -3.94
N VAL A 60 6.05 -5.94 -3.83
CA VAL A 60 5.59 -4.72 -3.18
C VAL A 60 5.44 -3.65 -4.26
N LEU A 61 4.29 -2.99 -4.28
CA LEU A 61 4.00 -1.92 -5.23
C LEU A 61 3.98 -0.58 -4.48
N ALA A 62 4.44 0.48 -5.15
CA ALA A 62 4.41 1.82 -4.61
C ALA A 62 3.44 2.68 -5.42
N TYR A 63 2.53 3.33 -4.72
CA TYR A 63 1.58 4.28 -5.31
C TYR A 63 1.81 5.65 -4.72
N ARG A 64 1.85 6.67 -5.57
CA ARG A 64 1.90 8.05 -5.11
C ARG A 64 0.52 8.49 -4.64
N ILE A 65 0.48 9.17 -3.49
CA ILE A 65 -0.77 9.67 -2.92
C ILE A 65 -0.92 11.14 -3.33
N SER A 66 -2.05 11.48 -3.97
CA SER A 66 -2.37 12.86 -4.29
C SER A 66 -2.62 13.65 -2.99
N PRO A 67 -1.97 14.81 -2.79
CA PRO A 67 -2.21 15.61 -1.59
C PRO A 67 -3.60 16.24 -1.55
N ASP A 68 -4.30 16.30 -2.67
CA ASP A 68 -5.61 16.95 -2.75
C ASP A 68 -6.74 16.04 -2.30
N ASP A 69 -6.80 14.82 -2.81
CA ASP A 69 -7.92 13.91 -2.58
C ASP A 69 -7.52 12.50 -2.14
N GLY A 70 -6.23 12.24 -2.02
CA GLY A 70 -5.72 10.93 -1.63
C GLY A 70 -5.72 9.89 -2.73
N ALA A 71 -6.03 10.27 -3.97
CA ALA A 71 -6.05 9.35 -5.09
C ALA A 71 -4.66 8.76 -5.35
N LEU A 72 -4.63 7.53 -5.88
CA LEU A 72 -3.41 6.77 -6.06
C LEU A 72 -2.97 6.74 -7.51
N THR A 73 -1.64 6.86 -7.73
CA THR A 73 -1.01 6.70 -9.03
C THR A 73 0.14 5.71 -8.89
N TYR A 74 0.13 4.65 -9.71
CA TYR A 74 1.19 3.65 -9.69
C TYR A 74 2.53 4.28 -10.07
N THR A 75 3.60 3.95 -9.32
CA THR A 75 4.93 4.48 -9.58
C THR A 75 5.98 3.41 -9.78
N ALA A 76 5.99 2.35 -8.95
CA ALA A 76 7.07 1.37 -9.02
C ALA A 76 6.68 0.06 -8.32
N GLU A 77 7.49 -0.97 -8.52
CA GLU A 77 7.33 -2.24 -7.84
C GLU A 77 8.67 -2.96 -7.68
N ALA A 78 8.73 -3.88 -6.74
CA ALA A 78 9.90 -4.71 -6.51
C ALA A 78 9.47 -6.11 -6.07
N PRO A 79 10.27 -7.15 -6.40
CA PRO A 79 9.94 -8.51 -5.99
C PRO A 79 10.18 -8.72 -4.51
N LEU A 80 9.44 -9.67 -3.92
CA LEU A 80 9.60 -10.10 -2.54
C LEU A 80 9.91 -11.59 -2.51
N PRO A 81 10.65 -12.06 -1.49
CA PRO A 81 11.02 -13.48 -1.40
C PRO A 81 9.88 -14.40 -0.96
N GLY A 82 8.80 -13.85 -0.44
CA GLY A 82 7.67 -14.64 0.03
C GLY A 82 6.38 -13.87 0.01
N SER A 83 5.28 -14.56 0.26
CA SER A 83 3.94 -13.95 0.27
C SER A 83 3.86 -12.91 1.39
N PRO A 84 3.65 -11.63 1.05
CA PRO A 84 3.62 -10.59 2.07
C PRO A 84 2.36 -10.70 2.93
N THR A 85 2.56 -10.87 4.24
CA THR A 85 1.47 -10.91 5.22
C THR A 85 1.34 -9.57 5.91
N HIS A 86 2.46 -8.90 6.16
CA HIS A 86 2.50 -7.61 6.82
C HIS A 86 3.68 -6.80 6.27
N ILE A 87 3.47 -5.50 6.09
CA ILE A 87 4.54 -4.58 5.68
C ILE A 87 4.54 -3.36 6.58
N SER A 88 5.72 -2.79 6.77
CA SER A 88 5.90 -1.57 7.53
C SER A 88 7.10 -0.81 6.98
N THR A 89 7.29 0.42 7.45
CA THR A 89 8.44 1.24 7.05
C THR A 89 9.22 1.69 8.28
N ASP A 90 10.46 2.11 8.06
CA ASP A 90 11.20 2.84 9.09
C ASP A 90 10.66 4.28 9.19
N HIS A 91 11.09 5.01 10.22
CA HIS A 91 10.59 6.37 10.45
C HIS A 91 11.00 7.38 9.38
N LYS A 92 12.09 7.11 8.68
CA LYS A 92 12.62 8.02 7.65
C LYS A 92 12.08 7.70 6.25
N GLY A 93 11.40 6.56 6.09
CA GLY A 93 10.87 6.14 4.80
C GLY A 93 11.93 5.67 3.81
N ASN A 94 13.04 5.12 4.30
CA ASN A 94 14.13 4.62 3.47
C ASN A 94 14.04 3.12 3.20
N PHE A 95 13.25 2.39 3.99
CA PHE A 95 13.14 0.93 3.89
C PHE A 95 11.71 0.46 4.10
N ILE A 96 11.36 -0.62 3.41
CA ILE A 96 10.14 -1.38 3.65
C ILE A 96 10.52 -2.71 4.28
N PHE A 97 9.87 -3.07 5.38
CA PHE A 97 10.02 -4.37 6.03
C PHE A 97 8.81 -5.22 5.68
N SER A 98 9.06 -6.43 5.20
CA SER A 98 8.01 -7.35 4.81
C SER A 98 8.13 -8.65 5.60
N GLY A 99 7.05 -9.06 6.24
CA GLY A 99 6.97 -10.36 6.92
C GLY A 99 6.13 -11.32 6.10
N SER A 100 6.61 -12.56 5.98
CA SER A 100 5.87 -13.62 5.32
C SER A 100 5.64 -14.76 6.29
N TYR A 101 4.39 -14.99 6.66
CA TYR A 101 4.02 -16.07 7.55
C TYR A 101 4.27 -17.43 6.90
N ASN A 102 3.83 -17.58 5.63
CA ASN A 102 3.93 -18.84 4.92
C ASN A 102 5.38 -19.26 4.65
N ALA A 103 6.23 -18.29 4.29
CA ALA A 103 7.63 -18.56 4.01
C ALA A 103 8.51 -18.52 5.27
N GLY A 104 7.97 -18.03 6.39
CA GLY A 104 8.72 -17.92 7.63
C GLY A 104 9.90 -16.96 7.52
N CYS A 105 9.77 -15.88 6.74
CA CYS A 105 10.88 -14.97 6.50
C CYS A 105 10.48 -13.51 6.69
N VAL A 106 11.51 -12.67 6.89
CA VAL A 106 11.38 -11.22 6.93
C VAL A 106 12.33 -10.67 5.87
N SER A 107 11.88 -9.70 5.11
CA SER A 107 12.72 -9.07 4.10
C SER A 107 12.77 -7.56 4.29
N VAL A 108 13.83 -6.94 3.77
CA VAL A 108 14.03 -5.50 3.79
C VAL A 108 14.22 -5.03 2.36
N THR A 109 13.41 -4.07 1.96
CA THR A 109 13.49 -3.48 0.61
C THR A 109 13.89 -2.01 0.75
N ARG A 110 14.96 -1.65 0.05
CA ARG A 110 15.45 -0.26 0.07
C ARG A 110 14.60 0.61 -0.84
N LEU A 111 14.28 1.82 -0.35
CA LEU A 111 13.56 2.81 -1.10
C LEU A 111 14.50 3.93 -1.54
N GLU A 112 14.34 4.40 -2.78
CA GLU A 112 15.02 5.58 -3.28
C GLU A 112 13.96 6.64 -3.58
N ASP A 113 14.02 7.77 -2.88
CA ASP A 113 13.04 8.86 -2.99
C ASP A 113 11.60 8.38 -2.79
N GLY A 114 11.42 7.40 -1.90
CA GLY A 114 10.11 6.86 -1.58
C GLY A 114 9.60 5.79 -2.56
N ILE A 115 10.42 5.39 -3.50
CA ILE A 115 10.03 4.38 -4.49
C ILE A 115 10.99 3.19 -4.57
#